data_0fa80c1def40d31cd71dcb274ba504b5
#
_entry.id   0fa80c1def40d31cd71dcb274ba504b5
#
_cell.length_a   1.000
_cell.length_b   1.000
_cell.length_c   1.000
_cell.angle_alpha   90.00
_cell.angle_beta   90.00
_cell.angle_gamma   90.00
#
_symmetry.space_group_name_H-M   'P 1'
#
loop_
_entity.id
_entity.type
_entity.pdbx_description
1 polymer ?
#
loop_
_entity_poly.entity_id
_entity_poly.type
_entity_poly.pdbx_seq_one_letter_code
_entity_poly.pdbx_strand_id
1 'polypeptide(L)'
;VTNATSLNCVDLLEQGKVDLIVTNFPNAHLNHSYIQKTVCNFTDVFIANPAYFNLKQQEIPFEELKQYPILMLDRKSTTSEFLHNLFLQHQLELIPEVELSSNDLLIDLARIGLGIAFIPDYCLSRESKDLYVVKTKEKLPSRQMVASINPTLPVSQSTEEFLKLLPEL
;
A
#
# COMPACT_ATOMS: atom_id res chain seq x y z
N VAL A 1 19.66 5.71 3.01
CA VAL A 1 18.25 5.30 2.81
C VAL A 1 17.47 6.52 2.36
N THR A 2 16.66 6.36 1.31
CA THR A 2 15.79 7.41 0.77
C THR A 2 14.34 6.91 0.81
N ASN A 3 13.43 7.71 1.33
CA ASN A 3 12.00 7.43 1.28
C ASN A 3 11.40 8.09 0.04
N ALA A 4 10.69 7.30 -0.78
CA ALA A 4 10.07 7.78 -2.02
C ALA A 4 8.83 6.93 -2.34
N THR A 5 7.99 7.42 -3.27
CA THR A 5 6.88 6.61 -3.80
C THR A 5 7.40 5.41 -4.56
N SER A 6 6.59 4.35 -4.71
CA SER A 6 7.00 3.14 -5.45
C SER A 6 7.46 3.46 -6.88
N LEU A 7 6.84 4.41 -7.56
CA LEU A 7 7.25 4.85 -8.91
C LEU A 7 8.61 5.52 -8.88
N ASN A 8 8.81 6.49 -7.98
CA ASN A 8 10.10 7.17 -7.86
C ASN A 8 11.22 6.20 -7.45
N CYS A 9 10.94 5.17 -6.65
CA CYS A 9 11.91 4.12 -6.33
C CYS A 9 12.39 3.39 -7.60
N VAL A 10 11.46 3.03 -8.50
CA VAL A 10 11.81 2.38 -9.77
C VAL A 10 12.68 3.29 -10.62
N ASP A 11 12.31 4.56 -10.78
CA ASP A 11 13.11 5.54 -11.53
C ASP A 11 14.55 5.69 -10.97
N LEU A 12 14.68 5.70 -9.62
CA LEU A 12 16.00 5.78 -8.98
C LEU A 12 16.85 4.52 -9.24
N LEU A 13 16.23 3.34 -9.24
CA LEU A 13 16.91 2.09 -9.54
C LEU A 13 17.32 2.01 -11.01
N GLU A 14 16.46 2.41 -11.95
CA GLU A 14 16.75 2.46 -13.38
C GLU A 14 17.90 3.40 -13.70
N GLN A 15 17.95 4.55 -13.03
CA GLN A 15 19.03 5.55 -13.20
C GLN A 15 20.33 5.18 -12.48
N GLY A 16 20.37 4.04 -11.77
CA GLY A 16 21.54 3.63 -10.99
C GLY A 16 21.87 4.55 -9.82
N LYS A 17 20.90 5.33 -9.35
CA LYS A 17 21.05 6.22 -8.18
C LYS A 17 20.96 5.50 -6.86
N VAL A 18 20.37 4.31 -6.87
CA VAL A 18 20.29 3.38 -5.75
C VAL A 18 20.55 1.96 -6.26
N ASP A 19 21.12 1.12 -5.42
CA ASP A 19 21.47 -0.26 -5.77
C ASP A 19 20.29 -1.21 -5.57
N LEU A 20 19.37 -0.84 -4.65
CA LEU A 20 18.25 -1.66 -4.23
C LEU A 20 17.06 -0.77 -3.89
N ILE A 21 15.86 -1.25 -4.22
CA ILE A 21 14.60 -0.66 -3.76
C ILE A 21 13.77 -1.69 -3.03
N VAL A 22 12.95 -1.21 -2.09
CA VAL A 22 11.90 -2.01 -1.43
C VAL A 22 10.56 -1.35 -1.74
N THR A 23 9.70 -2.07 -2.45
CA THR A 23 8.41 -1.53 -2.91
C THR A 23 7.29 -2.54 -2.74
N ASN A 24 6.06 -2.04 -2.72
CA ASN A 24 4.88 -2.90 -2.74
C ASN A 24 4.69 -3.52 -4.14
N PHE A 25 4.27 -4.78 -4.18
CA PHE A 25 4.01 -5.56 -5.40
C PHE A 25 2.56 -6.11 -5.36
N PRO A 26 1.82 -6.17 -6.49
CA PRO A 26 2.28 -5.86 -7.84
C PRO A 26 2.59 -4.37 -8.07
N ASN A 27 3.56 -4.12 -8.94
CA ASN A 27 3.97 -2.81 -9.38
C ASN A 27 4.21 -2.88 -10.90
N ALA A 28 3.31 -2.28 -11.69
CA ALA A 28 3.36 -2.35 -13.14
C ALA A 28 4.59 -1.66 -13.76
N HIS A 29 5.24 -0.78 -13.00
CA HIS A 29 6.44 -0.06 -13.46
C HIS A 29 7.74 -0.81 -13.17
N LEU A 30 7.68 -1.88 -12.34
CA LEU A 30 8.87 -2.66 -12.02
C LEU A 30 9.22 -3.59 -13.19
N ASN A 31 10.43 -3.43 -13.72
CA ASN A 31 10.89 -4.25 -14.85
C ASN A 31 10.97 -5.74 -14.46
N HIS A 32 10.37 -6.60 -15.28
CA HIS A 32 10.36 -8.06 -15.08
C HIS A 32 11.76 -8.70 -15.12
N SER A 33 12.76 -8.03 -15.71
CA SER A 33 14.14 -8.48 -15.72
C SER A 33 14.88 -8.26 -14.40
N TYR A 34 14.31 -7.48 -13.47
CA TYR A 34 14.93 -7.23 -12.18
C TYR A 34 14.84 -8.45 -11.27
N ILE A 35 15.90 -8.67 -10.51
CA ILE A 35 15.92 -9.72 -9.49
C ILE A 35 15.07 -9.22 -8.32
N GLN A 36 14.06 -9.99 -7.95
CA GLN A 36 13.14 -9.66 -6.89
C GLN A 36 13.19 -10.71 -5.78
N LYS A 37 13.21 -10.25 -4.55
CA LYS A 37 13.11 -11.09 -3.35
C LYS A 37 11.94 -10.61 -2.51
N THR A 38 11.01 -11.50 -2.17
CA THR A 38 9.88 -11.15 -1.30
C THR A 38 10.40 -10.89 0.13
N VAL A 39 9.99 -9.76 0.69
CA VAL A 39 10.34 -9.34 2.05
C VAL A 39 9.27 -9.80 3.04
N CYS A 40 8.00 -9.53 2.72
CA CYS A 40 6.86 -9.97 3.51
C CYS A 40 5.58 -9.93 2.67
N ASN A 41 4.55 -10.63 3.16
CA ASN A 41 3.18 -10.47 2.69
C ASN A 41 2.44 -9.46 3.57
N PHE A 42 1.51 -8.73 2.99
CA PHE A 42 0.64 -7.80 3.70
C PHE A 42 -0.73 -7.72 3.02
N THR A 43 -1.68 -7.09 3.68
CA THR A 43 -3.01 -6.82 3.11
C THR A 43 -3.32 -5.34 3.30
N ASP A 44 -3.82 -4.69 2.24
CA ASP A 44 -4.37 -3.36 2.42
C ASP A 44 -5.73 -3.46 3.12
N VAL A 45 -6.03 -2.51 3.99
CA VAL A 45 -7.23 -2.52 4.82
C VAL A 45 -7.92 -1.16 4.81
N PHE A 46 -9.24 -1.17 4.95
CA PHE A 46 -10.00 0.03 5.26
C PHE A 46 -10.03 0.23 6.78
N ILE A 47 -9.73 1.44 7.23
CA ILE A 47 -9.77 1.80 8.66
C ILE A 47 -10.69 2.98 8.89
N ALA A 48 -11.38 2.96 10.03
CA ALA A 48 -12.30 4.02 10.42
C ALA A 48 -12.32 4.22 11.94
N ASN A 49 -12.73 5.41 12.37
CA ASN A 49 -13.00 5.69 13.76
C ASN A 49 -14.47 5.36 14.08
N PRO A 50 -14.75 4.47 15.04
CA PRO A 50 -16.11 4.04 15.37
C PRO A 50 -17.00 5.14 15.96
N ALA A 51 -16.41 6.25 16.42
CA ALA A 51 -17.18 7.40 16.88
C ALA A 51 -17.91 8.12 15.74
N TYR A 52 -17.41 8.01 14.51
CA TYR A 52 -17.98 8.64 13.32
C TYR A 52 -18.59 7.63 12.34
N PHE A 53 -18.00 6.44 12.23
CA PHE A 53 -18.44 5.37 11.32
C PHE A 53 -18.62 4.08 12.10
N ASN A 54 -19.88 3.74 12.44
CA ASN A 54 -20.18 2.53 13.24
C ASN A 54 -20.46 1.31 12.35
N LEU A 55 -19.41 0.76 11.73
CA LEU A 55 -19.46 -0.33 10.78
C LEU A 55 -18.81 -1.64 11.32
N LYS A 56 -18.51 -1.69 12.62
CA LYS A 56 -17.75 -2.80 13.23
C LYS A 56 -18.42 -4.17 13.15
N GLN A 57 -19.75 -4.20 13.13
CA GLN A 57 -20.53 -5.45 13.28
C GLN A 57 -21.06 -5.99 11.94
N GLN A 58 -20.69 -5.38 10.83
CA GLN A 58 -21.19 -5.75 9.51
C GLN A 58 -20.05 -5.87 8.49
N GLU A 59 -20.27 -6.69 7.50
CA GLU A 59 -19.43 -6.74 6.30
C GLU A 59 -20.08 -5.90 5.22
N ILE A 60 -19.36 -4.88 4.73
CA ILE A 60 -19.87 -3.87 3.81
C ILE A 60 -19.45 -4.23 2.39
N PRO A 61 -20.38 -4.31 1.42
CA PRO A 61 -20.00 -4.47 0.02
C PRO A 61 -19.34 -3.19 -0.52
N PHE A 62 -18.46 -3.32 -1.49
CA PHE A 62 -17.80 -2.17 -2.14
C PHE A 62 -18.80 -1.16 -2.73
N GLU A 63 -19.96 -1.64 -3.21
CA GLU A 63 -21.04 -0.77 -3.71
C GLU A 63 -21.59 0.17 -2.63
N GLU A 64 -21.64 -0.28 -1.39
CA GLU A 64 -22.03 0.55 -0.26
C GLU A 64 -20.85 1.38 0.26
N LEU A 65 -19.65 0.76 0.33
CA LEU A 65 -18.44 1.40 0.85
C LEU A 65 -18.06 2.65 0.05
N LYS A 66 -18.23 2.65 -1.27
CA LYS A 66 -17.94 3.81 -2.13
C LYS A 66 -18.81 5.05 -1.85
N GLN A 67 -19.88 4.91 -1.06
CA GLN A 67 -20.76 6.02 -0.66
C GLN A 67 -20.22 6.78 0.57
N TYR A 68 -19.23 6.20 1.25
CA TYR A 68 -18.51 6.87 2.33
C TYR A 68 -17.34 7.69 1.79
N PRO A 69 -16.92 8.76 2.49
CA PRO A 69 -15.71 9.49 2.11
C PRO A 69 -14.49 8.58 2.24
N ILE A 70 -13.91 8.20 1.10
CA ILE A 70 -12.71 7.36 1.05
C ILE A 70 -11.47 8.24 0.99
N LEU A 71 -10.53 7.96 1.89
CA LEU A 71 -9.23 8.62 1.98
C LEU A 71 -8.18 7.61 1.51
N MET A 72 -7.35 7.98 0.55
CA MET A 72 -6.35 7.07 -0.01
C MET A 72 -5.10 7.78 -0.50
N LEU A 73 -4.07 7.02 -0.80
CA LEU A 73 -2.87 7.57 -1.43
C LEU A 73 -3.20 8.07 -2.84
N ASP A 74 -2.43 9.03 -3.31
CA ASP A 74 -2.55 9.59 -4.65
C ASP A 74 -2.32 8.53 -5.75
N ARG A 75 -2.74 8.83 -6.97
CA ARG A 75 -2.67 7.91 -8.13
C ARG A 75 -1.25 7.48 -8.53
N LYS A 76 -0.23 8.07 -7.95
CA LYS A 76 1.18 7.67 -8.17
C LYS A 76 1.62 6.56 -7.23
N SER A 77 0.75 6.06 -6.37
CA SER A 77 1.06 4.94 -5.48
C SER A 77 0.49 3.63 -6.00
N THR A 78 1.23 2.54 -5.80
CA THR A 78 0.77 1.18 -6.13
C THR A 78 -0.45 0.77 -5.31
N THR A 79 -0.67 1.34 -4.14
CA THR A 79 -1.84 1.08 -3.28
C THR A 79 -3.10 1.72 -3.88
N SER A 80 -2.99 2.94 -4.42
CA SER A 80 -4.08 3.60 -5.12
C SER A 80 -4.46 2.84 -6.41
N GLU A 81 -3.46 2.50 -7.23
CA GLU A 81 -3.66 1.72 -8.45
C GLU A 81 -4.33 0.37 -8.15
N PHE A 82 -3.88 -0.31 -7.09
CA PHE A 82 -4.46 -1.58 -6.65
C PHE A 82 -5.93 -1.43 -6.29
N LEU A 83 -6.31 -0.42 -5.50
CA LEU A 83 -7.71 -0.23 -5.08
C LEU A 83 -8.62 0.15 -6.25
N HIS A 84 -8.18 1.07 -7.11
CA HIS A 84 -8.94 1.41 -8.31
C HIS A 84 -9.18 0.19 -9.20
N ASN A 85 -8.16 -0.63 -9.46
CA ASN A 85 -8.29 -1.85 -10.25
C ASN A 85 -9.23 -2.85 -9.59
N LEU A 86 -9.18 -2.98 -8.27
CA LEU A 86 -10.06 -3.89 -7.53
C LEU A 86 -11.54 -3.46 -7.66
N PHE A 87 -11.85 -2.18 -7.55
CA PHE A 87 -13.20 -1.67 -7.77
C PHE A 87 -13.65 -1.86 -9.22
N LEU A 88 -12.79 -1.61 -10.20
CA LEU A 88 -13.09 -1.85 -11.61
C LEU A 88 -13.40 -3.32 -11.92
N GLN A 89 -12.72 -4.28 -11.28
CA GLN A 89 -13.03 -5.71 -11.41
C GLN A 89 -14.46 -6.04 -10.95
N HIS A 90 -15.00 -5.27 -10.03
CA HIS A 90 -16.39 -5.35 -9.57
C HIS A 90 -17.35 -4.43 -10.35
N GLN A 91 -16.91 -3.85 -11.46
CA GLN A 91 -17.68 -2.92 -12.31
C GLN A 91 -18.10 -1.64 -11.54
N LEU A 92 -17.29 -1.23 -10.57
CA LEU A 92 -17.50 -0.05 -9.75
C LEU A 92 -16.44 1.01 -10.07
N GLU A 93 -16.85 2.25 -10.05
CA GLU A 93 -15.94 3.39 -10.08
C GLU A 93 -15.73 3.89 -8.64
N LEU A 94 -14.46 4.09 -8.28
CA LEU A 94 -14.06 4.66 -7.00
C LEU A 94 -13.64 6.11 -7.21
N ILE A 95 -14.33 7.02 -6.52
CA ILE A 95 -13.98 8.44 -6.46
C ILE A 95 -13.59 8.76 -5.02
N PRO A 96 -12.30 8.93 -4.72
CA PRO A 96 -11.87 9.25 -3.36
C PRO A 96 -12.24 10.69 -2.98
N GLU A 97 -12.57 10.90 -1.70
CA GLU A 97 -12.79 12.24 -1.15
C GLU A 97 -11.46 12.99 -0.96
N VAL A 98 -10.41 12.26 -0.56
CA VAL A 98 -9.07 12.84 -0.32
C VAL A 98 -8.00 11.91 -0.88
N GLU A 99 -7.08 12.48 -1.64
CA GLU A 99 -5.87 11.83 -2.11
C GLU A 99 -4.63 12.53 -1.53
N LEU A 100 -3.75 11.76 -0.88
CA LEU A 100 -2.54 12.25 -0.21
C LEU A 100 -1.33 11.37 -0.53
N SER A 101 -0.13 11.86 -0.22
CA SER A 101 1.12 11.11 -0.40
C SER A 101 1.65 10.43 0.89
N SER A 102 0.90 10.45 1.99
CA SER A 102 1.33 9.95 3.30
C SER A 102 0.27 9.08 3.97
N ASN A 103 0.64 7.83 4.30
CA ASN A 103 -0.21 6.93 5.09
C ASN A 103 -0.46 7.46 6.50
N ASP A 104 0.55 8.07 7.13
CA ASP A 104 0.42 8.61 8.50
C ASP A 104 -0.67 9.69 8.54
N LEU A 105 -0.68 10.58 7.54
CA LEU A 105 -1.69 11.62 7.45
C LEU A 105 -3.08 11.04 7.15
N LEU A 106 -3.19 9.99 6.32
CA LEU A 106 -4.46 9.29 6.09
C LEU A 106 -5.00 8.67 7.39
N ILE A 107 -4.13 8.08 8.21
CA ILE A 107 -4.49 7.53 9.52
C ILE A 107 -5.00 8.63 10.45
N ASP A 108 -4.31 9.79 10.51
CA ASP A 108 -4.72 10.91 11.34
C ASP A 108 -6.07 11.49 10.90
N LEU A 109 -6.31 11.62 9.59
CA LEU A 109 -7.59 12.08 9.06
C LEU A 109 -8.73 11.08 9.33
N ALA A 110 -8.47 9.77 9.24
CA ALA A 110 -9.45 8.76 9.64
C ALA A 110 -9.75 8.83 11.15
N ARG A 111 -8.73 9.10 11.97
CA ARG A 111 -8.87 9.23 13.43
C ARG A 111 -9.80 10.37 13.83
N ILE A 112 -9.73 11.49 13.15
CA ILE A 112 -10.64 12.65 13.39
C ILE A 112 -12.00 12.52 12.69
N GLY A 113 -12.26 11.41 11.99
CA GLY A 113 -13.54 11.12 11.37
C GLY A 113 -13.77 11.78 10.02
N LEU A 114 -12.73 12.22 9.32
CA LEU A 114 -12.89 12.81 7.98
C LEU A 114 -13.36 11.78 6.94
N GLY A 115 -13.00 10.50 7.12
CA GLY A 115 -13.42 9.44 6.22
C GLY A 115 -12.88 8.06 6.63
N ILE A 116 -13.02 7.11 5.73
CA ILE A 116 -12.51 5.74 5.82
C ILE A 116 -11.21 5.69 5.03
N ALA A 117 -10.08 5.45 5.69
CA ALA A 117 -8.78 5.42 5.02
C ALA A 117 -8.44 4.01 4.52
N PHE A 118 -7.85 3.91 3.33
CA PHE A 118 -7.31 2.69 2.76
C PHE A 118 -5.78 2.71 2.81
N ILE A 119 -5.21 1.80 3.60
CA ILE A 119 -3.77 1.75 3.89
C ILE A 119 -3.27 0.30 3.95
N PRO A 120 -1.98 0.04 3.77
CA PRO A 120 -1.37 -1.23 4.13
C PRO A 120 -1.49 -1.51 5.65
N ASP A 121 -1.79 -2.74 6.02
CA ASP A 121 -2.01 -3.16 7.43
C ASP A 121 -0.77 -2.94 8.32
N TYR A 122 0.43 -3.03 7.76
CA TYR A 122 1.67 -2.74 8.48
C TYR A 122 1.84 -1.27 8.88
N CYS A 123 1.06 -0.35 8.29
CA CYS A 123 1.02 1.06 8.69
C CYS A 123 0.17 1.29 9.94
N LEU A 124 -0.71 0.35 10.28
CA LEU A 124 -1.56 0.47 11.46
C LEU A 124 -0.81 -0.03 12.71
N SER A 125 -0.46 0.90 13.59
CA SER A 125 0.20 0.52 14.84
C SER A 125 -0.78 -0.18 15.80
N ARG A 126 -0.25 -1.07 16.67
CA ARG A 126 -1.04 -1.73 17.71
C ARG A 126 -1.64 -0.75 18.74
N GLU A 127 -1.15 0.46 18.78
CA GLU A 127 -1.59 1.53 19.70
C GLU A 127 -2.79 2.33 19.16
N SER A 128 -3.19 2.12 17.89
CA SER A 128 -4.34 2.79 17.28
C SER A 128 -5.67 2.23 17.80
N LYS A 129 -5.91 2.35 19.11
CA LYS A 129 -7.14 1.82 19.79
C LYS A 129 -8.42 2.55 19.38
N ASP A 130 -8.29 3.73 18.84
CA ASP A 130 -9.36 4.61 18.34
C ASP A 130 -9.80 4.29 16.91
N LEU A 131 -9.08 3.41 16.23
CA LEU A 131 -9.39 2.96 14.88
C LEU A 131 -9.71 1.46 14.85
N TYR A 132 -10.46 1.04 13.85
CA TYR A 132 -10.73 -0.37 13.59
C TYR A 132 -10.71 -0.67 12.10
N VAL A 133 -10.46 -1.92 11.75
CA VAL A 133 -10.52 -2.40 10.38
C VAL A 133 -11.98 -2.65 9.99
N VAL A 134 -12.43 -1.97 8.94
CA VAL A 134 -13.73 -2.17 8.32
C VAL A 134 -13.70 -3.47 7.52
N LYS A 135 -14.62 -4.37 7.78
CA LYS A 135 -14.75 -5.63 7.03
C LYS A 135 -15.52 -5.41 5.74
N THR A 136 -15.00 -5.93 4.65
CA THR A 136 -15.67 -5.90 3.34
C THR A 136 -16.20 -7.28 2.97
N LYS A 137 -17.33 -7.35 2.23
CA LYS A 137 -17.84 -8.60 1.66
C LYS A 137 -16.90 -9.14 0.59
N GLU A 138 -16.38 -8.26 -0.25
CA GLU A 138 -15.37 -8.59 -1.24
C GLU A 138 -14.03 -8.80 -0.55
N LYS A 139 -13.31 -9.82 -1.00
CA LYS A 139 -12.02 -10.15 -0.46
C LYS A 139 -10.97 -9.13 -0.91
N LEU A 140 -10.21 -8.61 0.04
CA LEU A 140 -9.00 -7.83 -0.25
C LEU A 140 -7.83 -8.82 -0.44
N PRO A 141 -7.28 -8.94 -1.67
CA PRO A 141 -6.17 -9.84 -1.92
C PRO A 141 -4.91 -9.44 -1.14
N SER A 142 -4.16 -10.45 -0.69
CA SER A 142 -2.84 -10.22 -0.12
C SER A 142 -1.88 -9.72 -1.20
N ARG A 143 -1.00 -8.81 -0.82
CA ARG A 143 0.07 -8.25 -1.63
C ARG A 143 1.43 -8.59 -1.01
N GLN A 144 2.50 -8.23 -1.71
CA GLN A 144 3.86 -8.48 -1.25
C GLN A 144 4.64 -7.17 -1.19
N MET A 145 5.56 -7.10 -0.24
CA MET A 145 6.66 -6.17 -0.28
C MET A 145 7.86 -6.90 -0.86
N VAL A 146 8.49 -6.33 -1.87
CA VAL A 146 9.63 -6.94 -2.58
C VAL A 146 10.85 -6.03 -2.55
N ALA A 147 12.00 -6.63 -2.33
CA ALA A 147 13.29 -6.01 -2.57
C ALA A 147 13.70 -6.31 -4.00
N SER A 148 14.12 -5.30 -4.76
CA SER A 148 14.47 -5.44 -6.18
C SER A 148 15.80 -4.79 -6.48
N ILE A 149 16.60 -5.46 -7.31
CA ILE A 149 17.88 -4.95 -7.84
C ILE A 149 17.88 -5.03 -9.36
N ASN A 150 18.60 -4.11 -10.00
CA ASN A 150 18.84 -4.16 -11.44
C ASN A 150 20.09 -5.03 -11.73
N PRO A 151 19.94 -6.22 -12.35
CA PRO A 151 21.05 -7.14 -12.57
C PRO A 151 22.09 -6.63 -13.58
N THR A 152 21.78 -5.56 -14.32
CA THR A 152 22.71 -4.96 -15.30
C THR A 152 23.66 -3.94 -14.67
N LEU A 153 23.43 -3.57 -13.41
CA LEU A 153 24.25 -2.61 -12.67
C LEU A 153 25.06 -3.33 -11.58
N PRO A 154 26.27 -2.85 -11.26
CA PRO A 154 27.02 -3.41 -10.14
C PRO A 154 26.30 -3.13 -8.82
N VAL A 155 26.26 -4.14 -7.96
CA VAL A 155 25.67 -4.05 -6.63
C VAL A 155 26.79 -3.86 -5.60
N SER A 156 26.62 -2.93 -4.66
CA SER A 156 27.59 -2.71 -3.59
C SER A 156 27.61 -3.89 -2.62
N GLN A 157 28.75 -4.14 -1.97
CA GLN A 157 28.90 -5.17 -0.95
C GLN A 157 27.88 -4.98 0.19
N SER A 158 27.58 -3.74 0.56
CA SER A 158 26.57 -3.44 1.59
C SER A 158 25.17 -3.91 1.18
N THR A 159 24.83 -3.78 -0.10
CA THR A 159 23.54 -4.25 -0.63
C THR A 159 23.49 -5.77 -0.69
N GLU A 160 24.58 -6.44 -1.07
CA GLU A 160 24.66 -7.91 -1.03
C GLU A 160 24.45 -8.44 0.39
N GLU A 161 25.10 -7.84 1.39
CA GLU A 161 24.94 -8.23 2.79
C GLU A 161 23.50 -7.95 3.29
N PHE A 162 22.91 -6.83 2.89
CA PHE A 162 21.52 -6.53 3.23
C PHE A 162 20.55 -7.58 2.65
N LEU A 163 20.74 -8.00 1.39
CA LEU A 163 19.89 -9.02 0.75
C LEU A 163 19.96 -10.37 1.47
N LYS A 164 21.10 -10.72 2.08
CA LYS A 164 21.25 -11.94 2.89
C LYS A 164 20.46 -11.89 4.20
N LEU A 165 20.18 -10.70 4.72
CA LEU A 165 19.39 -10.51 5.95
C LEU A 165 17.89 -10.59 5.70
N LEU A 166 17.45 -10.52 4.45
CA LEU A 166 16.03 -10.63 4.12
C LEU A 166 15.55 -12.07 4.29
N PRO A 167 14.32 -12.28 4.80
CA PRO A 167 13.79 -13.63 5.03
C PRO A 167 13.75 -14.46 3.74
N GLU A 168 13.96 -15.75 3.87
CA GLU A 168 13.60 -16.73 2.85
C GLU A 168 12.14 -17.12 3.10
N LEU A 169 11.23 -16.68 2.22
CA LEU A 169 9.79 -17.00 2.27
C LEU A 169 9.46 -18.13 1.32
#